data_4bc0b5107184983fd79ec8689def9b9f
#
_entry.id   4bc0b5107184983fd79ec8689def9b9f
#
_cell.length_a   1.000
_cell.length_b   1.000
_cell.length_c   1.000
_cell.angle_alpha   90.00
_cell.angle_beta   90.00
_cell.angle_gamma   90.00
#
_symmetry.space_group_name_H-M   'P 1'
#
loop_
_entity.id
_entity.type
_entity.pdbx_description
1 polymer ?
#
loop_
_entity_poly.entity_id
_entity_poly.type
_entity_poly.pdbx_seq_one_letter_code
_entity_poly.pdbx_strand_id
1 'polypeptide(L)'
;MNGDSPTPANHQVALAHDWLTGMRGGEKVLELLCRRFPKAPLWTLIHNPNTVSSTIANRLIHTSLLQELPFATERYRQYLPFFPLFAETNKVSHADIVVSTSHAVAKSMVKRGRHHCKLHICYIHTPMRYAWDLFDEYFGPERVGALQSHFFFKPILQCIQWYDRATVKRVDLFIANSSYVAERVRRCYGREAAVLPPPVDLNRFANVRREPEDWFLVVSALVPYKKLDQAIRACAHLGRRLKIVGSGPEAEKLRQLASELEAKVEFVGFANDEELVDYYRRAKALLFPGVEDFGIVPVEAIAAGCPVIAFKKGGILDSMTEQTATFYSHQSADGLTEGIRNFEATQSRFDEAILRKQAALFSEAAFLKGFEQLLQTALREMQPSAVSRYALYQNLKATEELDWSTAE
;
A
#
# COMPACT_ATOMS: atom_id res chain seq x y z
N MET A 1 29.00 -3.11 -12.09
CA MET A 1 29.27 -1.77 -12.68
C MET A 1 28.33 -0.79 -12.01
N ASN A 2 28.86 0.07 -11.13
CA ASN A 2 28.08 1.08 -10.39
C ASN A 2 27.63 2.17 -11.37
N GLY A 3 26.40 2.04 -11.86
CA GLY A 3 25.77 3.11 -12.62
C GLY A 3 25.27 4.20 -11.68
N ASP A 4 26.08 5.22 -11.44
CA ASP A 4 25.65 6.49 -10.90
C ASP A 4 24.63 7.12 -11.87
N SER A 5 23.35 6.79 -11.69
CA SER A 5 22.27 7.57 -12.31
C SER A 5 22.31 8.96 -11.69
N PRO A 6 22.42 10.05 -12.49
CA PRO A 6 22.62 11.37 -11.94
C PRO A 6 21.41 11.76 -11.10
N THR A 7 21.61 11.79 -9.78
CA THR A 7 20.84 12.71 -8.94
C THR A 7 20.93 14.05 -9.66
N PRO A 8 19.84 14.84 -9.80
CA PRO A 8 20.00 16.20 -10.31
C PRO A 8 21.05 16.87 -9.43
N ALA A 9 22.27 17.00 -9.94
CA ALA A 9 23.51 17.19 -9.19
C ALA A 9 23.54 18.45 -8.31
N ASN A 10 22.44 19.22 -8.26
CA ASN A 10 22.33 20.50 -7.57
C ASN A 10 21.03 20.67 -6.75
N HIS A 11 20.22 19.63 -6.51
CA HIS A 11 18.97 19.80 -5.75
C HIS A 11 19.05 19.12 -4.39
N GLN A 12 18.67 19.86 -3.33
CA GLN A 12 18.49 19.30 -2.00
C GLN A 12 17.16 18.56 -1.94
N VAL A 13 17.22 17.26 -1.65
CA VAL A 13 16.04 16.40 -1.52
C VAL A 13 15.71 16.19 -0.05
N ALA A 14 14.42 16.22 0.30
CA ALA A 14 13.90 15.80 1.59
C ALA A 14 12.78 14.78 1.42
N LEU A 15 12.62 13.91 2.40
CA LEU A 15 11.56 12.92 2.46
C LEU A 15 10.54 13.29 3.54
N ALA A 16 9.29 12.91 3.34
CA ALA A 16 8.25 13.03 4.36
C ALA A 16 7.39 11.76 4.41
N HIS A 17 7.05 11.29 5.62
CA HIS A 17 6.20 10.13 5.83
C HIS A 17 5.23 10.38 6.99
N ASP A 18 4.08 9.70 7.00
CA ASP A 18 3.05 9.97 8.01
C ASP A 18 3.52 9.63 9.43
N TRP A 19 3.94 8.38 9.66
CA TRP A 19 4.47 7.89 10.96
C TRP A 19 5.35 6.66 10.76
N LEU A 20 6.28 6.47 11.66
CA LEU A 20 7.28 5.41 11.63
C LEU A 20 7.17 4.54 12.90
N THR A 21 6.18 3.65 12.93
CA THR A 21 5.85 2.77 14.07
C THR A 21 5.85 1.29 13.70
N GLY A 22 6.47 0.91 12.59
CA GLY A 22 6.59 -0.46 12.09
C GLY A 22 6.99 -0.50 10.63
N MET A 23 7.36 -1.67 10.13
CA MET A 23 7.68 -1.90 8.72
C MET A 23 6.49 -2.56 8.02
N ARG A 24 5.76 -1.79 7.22
CA ARG A 24 4.63 -2.25 6.39
C ARG A 24 4.89 -1.86 4.94
N GLY A 25 3.92 -2.07 4.05
CA GLY A 25 4.07 -1.73 2.63
C GLY A 25 4.47 -0.28 2.35
N GLY A 26 3.94 0.68 3.12
CA GLY A 26 4.30 2.10 2.99
C GLY A 26 5.73 2.39 3.38
N GLU A 27 6.18 1.82 4.49
CA GLU A 27 7.54 1.99 4.99
C GLU A 27 8.57 1.26 4.12
N LYS A 28 8.20 0.17 3.43
CA LYS A 28 9.07 -0.48 2.41
C LYS A 28 9.30 0.42 1.20
N VAL A 29 8.26 1.15 0.74
CA VAL A 29 8.43 2.19 -0.30
C VAL A 29 9.35 3.30 0.18
N LEU A 30 9.13 3.81 1.39
CA LEU A 30 9.99 4.82 2.00
C LEU A 30 11.43 4.34 2.13
N GLU A 31 11.66 3.12 2.57
CA GLU A 31 12.99 2.55 2.72
C GLU A 31 13.75 2.52 1.39
N LEU A 32 13.08 2.16 0.30
CA LEU A 32 13.68 2.19 -1.03
C LEU A 32 14.01 3.63 -1.48
N LEU A 33 13.14 4.60 -1.21
CA LEU A 33 13.42 6.01 -1.43
C LEU A 33 14.56 6.52 -0.52
N CYS A 34 14.67 6.02 0.69
CA CYS A 34 15.81 6.28 1.57
C CYS A 34 17.13 5.76 0.98
N ARG A 35 17.13 4.56 0.41
CA ARG A 35 18.31 4.03 -0.31
C ARG A 35 18.65 4.88 -1.55
N ARG A 36 17.65 5.34 -2.30
CA ARG A 36 17.84 6.20 -3.47
C ARG A 36 18.37 7.60 -3.11
N PHE A 37 17.94 8.17 -1.99
CA PHE A 37 18.34 9.49 -1.51
C PHE A 37 19.05 9.39 -0.15
N PRO A 38 20.29 8.88 -0.08
CA PRO A 38 20.96 8.56 1.17
C PRO A 38 21.22 9.74 2.09
N LYS A 39 21.33 10.95 1.55
CA LYS A 39 21.58 12.20 2.30
C LYS A 39 20.30 12.99 2.63
N ALA A 40 19.13 12.55 2.15
CA ALA A 40 17.89 13.29 2.38
C ALA A 40 17.45 13.17 3.83
N PRO A 41 17.20 14.26 4.56
CA PRO A 41 16.54 14.22 5.86
C PRO A 41 15.09 13.77 5.72
N LEU A 42 14.51 13.23 6.79
CA LEU A 42 13.18 12.66 6.81
C LEU A 42 12.29 13.37 7.85
N TRP A 43 11.11 13.84 7.43
CA TRP A 43 10.07 14.39 8.29
C TRP A 43 8.97 13.38 8.52
N THR A 44 8.54 13.25 9.77
CA THR A 44 7.43 12.36 10.15
C THR A 44 6.69 12.91 11.37
N LEU A 45 5.44 12.49 11.59
CA LEU A 45 4.74 12.88 12.82
C LEU A 45 5.37 12.24 14.06
N ILE A 46 5.73 10.96 13.93
CA ILE A 46 6.21 10.14 15.05
C ILE A 46 7.17 9.06 14.55
N HIS A 47 8.15 8.72 15.38
CA HIS A 47 9.18 7.74 15.10
C HIS A 47 9.47 6.83 16.29
N ASN A 48 9.43 5.51 16.06
CA ASN A 48 9.94 4.51 16.97
C ASN A 48 11.12 3.79 16.30
N PRO A 49 12.38 4.07 16.70
CA PRO A 49 13.57 3.51 16.06
C PRO A 49 13.66 1.99 16.15
N ASN A 50 13.03 1.39 17.15
CA ASN A 50 13.10 -0.06 17.40
C ASN A 50 12.16 -0.87 16.49
N THR A 51 11.28 -0.21 15.72
CA THR A 51 10.25 -0.89 14.91
C THR A 51 10.40 -0.66 13.41
N VAL A 52 11.41 0.11 13.00
CA VAL A 52 11.72 0.39 11.61
C VAL A 52 13.10 -0.16 11.23
N SER A 53 13.37 -0.29 9.93
CA SER A 53 14.68 -0.78 9.47
C SER A 53 15.82 0.19 9.81
N SER A 54 17.04 -0.34 9.89
CA SER A 54 18.25 0.47 10.09
C SER A 54 18.46 1.52 9.00
N THR A 55 18.05 1.25 7.77
CA THR A 55 18.07 2.21 6.66
C THR A 55 17.25 3.45 6.97
N ILE A 56 16.12 3.32 7.66
CA ILE A 56 15.29 4.44 8.11
C ILE A 56 15.80 5.01 9.42
N ALA A 57 16.03 4.17 10.44
CA ALA A 57 16.38 4.60 11.79
C ALA A 57 17.68 5.45 11.87
N ASN A 58 18.67 5.15 11.03
CA ASN A 58 19.98 5.83 11.03
C ASN A 58 19.99 7.18 10.28
N ARG A 59 18.84 7.74 9.92
CA ARG A 59 18.74 9.02 9.20
C ARG A 59 18.54 10.20 10.14
N LEU A 60 18.78 11.40 9.61
CA LEU A 60 18.33 12.62 10.28
C LEU A 60 16.81 12.67 10.17
N ILE A 61 16.12 12.44 11.30
CA ILE A 61 14.65 12.40 11.38
C ILE A 61 14.15 13.58 12.18
N HIS A 62 13.19 14.31 11.60
CA HIS A 62 12.48 15.41 12.24
C HIS A 62 11.06 14.93 12.60
N THR A 63 10.77 14.86 13.89
CA THR A 63 9.44 14.48 14.40
C THR A 63 8.60 15.72 14.74
N SER A 64 7.30 15.56 14.85
CA SER A 64 6.39 16.61 15.31
C SER A 64 6.28 16.64 16.84
N LEU A 65 5.59 17.65 17.36
CA LEU A 65 5.26 17.73 18.79
C LEU A 65 4.44 16.53 19.30
N LEU A 66 3.82 15.77 18.40
CA LEU A 66 3.15 14.51 18.75
C LEU A 66 4.11 13.52 19.43
N GLN A 67 5.38 13.50 19.04
CA GLN A 67 6.42 12.61 19.60
C GLN A 67 6.55 12.76 21.13
N GLU A 68 6.34 13.97 21.66
CA GLU A 68 6.51 14.29 23.07
C GLU A 68 5.26 13.96 23.91
N LEU A 69 4.15 13.57 23.28
CA LEU A 69 2.92 13.30 24.01
C LEU A 69 2.94 11.89 24.65
N PRO A 70 2.21 11.68 25.75
CA PRO A 70 2.14 10.39 26.43
C PRO A 70 1.68 9.27 25.50
N PHE A 71 2.36 8.10 25.55
CA PHE A 71 2.03 6.91 24.76
C PHE A 71 1.91 7.17 23.25
N ALA A 72 2.59 8.20 22.75
CA ALA A 72 2.47 8.62 21.37
C ALA A 72 2.83 7.49 20.39
N THR A 73 3.92 6.75 20.62
CA THR A 73 4.38 5.65 19.75
C THR A 73 3.42 4.46 19.69
N GLU A 74 2.71 4.17 20.80
CA GLU A 74 1.78 3.04 20.90
C GLU A 74 0.35 3.43 20.50
N ARG A 75 -0.07 4.66 20.85
CA ARG A 75 -1.46 5.11 20.76
C ARG A 75 -1.66 6.31 19.84
N TYR A 76 -0.73 6.60 18.92
CA TYR A 76 -0.79 7.74 18.01
C TYR A 76 -2.14 7.91 17.29
N ARG A 77 -2.84 6.81 17.00
CA ARG A 77 -4.16 6.85 16.35
C ARG A 77 -5.23 7.58 17.17
N GLN A 78 -5.08 7.64 18.49
CA GLN A 78 -6.00 8.40 19.35
C GLN A 78 -5.84 9.91 19.17
N TYR A 79 -4.68 10.36 18.67
CA TYR A 79 -4.39 11.76 18.36
C TYR A 79 -4.81 12.18 16.94
N LEU A 80 -5.49 11.31 16.20
CA LEU A 80 -5.93 11.54 14.82
C LEU A 80 -6.59 12.92 14.59
N PRO A 81 -7.50 13.42 15.45
CA PRO A 81 -8.11 14.74 15.28
C PRO A 81 -7.10 15.90 15.22
N PHE A 82 -5.94 15.72 15.83
CA PHE A 82 -4.87 16.73 15.92
C PHE A 82 -3.77 16.56 14.87
N PHE A 83 -3.82 15.54 14.02
CA PHE A 83 -2.83 15.33 12.96
C PHE A 83 -2.66 16.54 12.03
N PRO A 84 -3.73 17.27 11.63
CA PRO A 84 -3.57 18.52 10.90
C PRO A 84 -2.67 19.54 11.61
N LEU A 85 -2.86 19.76 12.91
CA LEU A 85 -2.06 20.67 13.70
C LEU A 85 -0.59 20.24 13.76
N PHE A 86 -0.34 18.96 14.05
CA PHE A 86 1.02 18.43 14.10
C PHE A 86 1.74 18.49 12.74
N ALA A 87 1.04 18.28 11.65
CA ALA A 87 1.59 18.42 10.31
C ALA A 87 1.85 19.91 9.95
N GLU A 88 1.03 20.85 10.43
CA GLU A 88 1.24 22.28 10.20
C GLU A 88 2.43 22.82 10.99
N THR A 89 2.73 22.27 12.16
CA THR A 89 3.87 22.69 13.00
C THR A 89 5.18 21.99 12.64
N ASN A 90 5.13 20.87 11.88
CA ASN A 90 6.31 20.10 11.45
C ASN A 90 6.52 20.22 9.93
N LYS A 91 6.96 21.41 9.48
CA LYS A 91 7.13 21.69 8.06
C LYS A 91 8.53 21.33 7.57
N VAL A 92 8.56 20.65 6.41
CA VAL A 92 9.81 20.42 5.67
C VAL A 92 10.45 21.76 5.31
N SER A 93 11.70 21.91 5.67
CA SER A 93 12.51 23.12 5.43
C SER A 93 13.74 22.77 4.58
N HIS A 94 14.26 23.79 3.87
CA HIS A 94 15.55 23.72 3.16
C HIS A 94 15.69 22.57 2.17
N ALA A 95 14.66 22.30 1.37
CA ALA A 95 14.71 21.32 0.30
C ALA A 95 14.14 21.87 -1.01
N ASP A 96 14.84 21.63 -2.13
CA ASP A 96 14.35 21.97 -3.47
C ASP A 96 13.26 21.00 -3.91
N ILE A 97 13.46 19.72 -3.62
CA ILE A 97 12.55 18.63 -3.97
C ILE A 97 12.12 17.93 -2.69
N VAL A 98 10.81 17.75 -2.52
CA VAL A 98 10.26 16.94 -1.46
C VAL A 98 9.53 15.74 -2.05
N VAL A 99 9.86 14.55 -1.57
CA VAL A 99 9.10 13.33 -1.88
C VAL A 99 8.37 12.91 -0.61
N SER A 100 7.06 13.01 -0.62
CA SER A 100 6.23 12.50 0.49
C SER A 100 5.63 11.15 0.14
N THR A 101 5.63 10.22 1.10
CA THR A 101 4.88 8.96 1.02
C THR A 101 3.73 9.07 2.01
N SER A 102 2.49 9.11 1.51
CA SER A 102 1.35 9.54 2.32
C SER A 102 0.13 8.63 2.20
N HIS A 103 -0.48 8.35 3.34
CA HIS A 103 -1.82 7.77 3.47
C HIS A 103 -2.67 8.54 4.49
N ALA A 104 -2.11 9.65 5.01
CA ALA A 104 -2.78 10.57 5.92
C ALA A 104 -2.35 12.03 5.63
N VAL A 105 -1.42 12.57 6.42
CA VAL A 105 -1.10 14.02 6.44
C VAL A 105 0.30 14.37 5.93
N ALA A 106 1.18 13.39 5.60
CA ALA A 106 2.56 13.68 5.19
C ALA A 106 2.65 14.68 4.02
N LYS A 107 1.74 14.59 3.04
CA LYS A 107 1.66 15.55 1.94
C LYS A 107 1.44 16.99 2.41
N SER A 108 0.87 17.19 3.58
CA SER A 108 0.59 18.53 4.13
C SER A 108 1.77 19.15 4.89
N MET A 109 2.80 18.36 5.25
CA MET A 109 4.02 18.86 5.89
C MET A 109 4.87 19.74 4.97
N VAL A 110 4.58 19.77 3.67
CA VAL A 110 5.33 20.54 2.69
C VAL A 110 4.77 21.95 2.57
N LYS A 111 5.62 22.97 2.73
CA LYS A 111 5.28 24.37 2.54
C LYS A 111 5.73 24.85 1.19
N ARG A 112 4.85 25.53 0.44
CA ARG A 112 5.13 26.10 -0.89
C ARG A 112 5.54 27.57 -0.76
N GLY A 113 6.48 28.00 -1.61
CA GLY A 113 6.91 29.40 -1.66
C GLY A 113 8.28 29.57 -2.32
N ARG A 114 8.66 30.82 -2.64
CA ARG A 114 9.93 31.13 -3.34
C ARG A 114 11.19 30.62 -2.63
N HIS A 115 11.14 30.52 -1.30
CA HIS A 115 12.26 30.07 -0.45
C HIS A 115 12.02 28.68 0.15
N HIS A 116 11.07 27.94 -0.38
CA HIS A 116 10.69 26.60 0.05
C HIS A 116 10.76 25.60 -1.11
N CYS A 117 10.11 24.46 -0.94
CA CYS A 117 10.09 23.39 -1.93
C CYS A 117 9.69 23.91 -3.35
N LYS A 118 10.52 23.60 -4.35
CA LYS A 118 10.27 23.89 -5.76
C LYS A 118 9.38 22.82 -6.38
N LEU A 119 9.64 21.54 -6.04
CA LEU A 119 8.91 20.38 -6.53
C LEU A 119 8.49 19.49 -5.38
N HIS A 120 7.19 19.24 -5.25
CA HIS A 120 6.62 18.27 -4.29
C HIS A 120 5.97 17.12 -5.03
N ILE A 121 6.58 15.95 -4.95
CA ILE A 121 6.04 14.67 -5.42
C ILE A 121 5.42 13.95 -4.25
N CYS A 122 4.17 13.54 -4.36
CA CYS A 122 3.49 12.74 -3.36
C CYS A 122 3.23 11.33 -3.89
N TYR A 123 3.98 10.34 -3.39
CA TYR A 123 3.60 8.95 -3.55
C TYR A 123 2.45 8.65 -2.58
N ILE A 124 1.25 8.55 -3.11
CA ILE A 124 0.05 8.38 -2.31
C ILE A 124 -0.38 6.92 -2.24
N HIS A 125 -0.30 6.34 -1.04
CA HIS A 125 -0.78 4.98 -0.81
C HIS A 125 -2.29 4.91 -0.90
N THR A 126 -2.97 5.96 -0.42
CA THR A 126 -4.42 6.12 -0.51
C THR A 126 -4.82 7.49 0.07
N PRO A 127 -5.88 8.17 -0.39
CA PRO A 127 -6.58 9.18 0.39
C PRO A 127 -7.04 8.59 1.73
N MET A 128 -7.04 9.39 2.80
CA MET A 128 -7.32 8.93 4.18
C MET A 128 -8.57 8.05 4.26
N ARG A 129 -8.41 6.71 4.31
CA ARG A 129 -9.53 5.75 4.24
C ARG A 129 -10.60 6.01 5.30
N TYR A 130 -10.20 6.27 6.54
CA TYR A 130 -11.11 6.51 7.65
C TYR A 130 -11.93 7.80 7.49
N ALA A 131 -11.43 8.77 6.74
CA ALA A 131 -12.14 10.00 6.49
C ALA A 131 -13.03 9.92 5.24
N TRP A 132 -12.62 9.18 4.19
CA TRP A 132 -13.28 9.20 2.90
C TRP A 132 -14.18 7.99 2.63
N ASP A 133 -13.76 6.77 2.96
CA ASP A 133 -14.44 5.56 2.48
C ASP A 133 -14.85 4.57 3.60
N LEU A 134 -14.17 4.56 4.71
CA LEU A 134 -14.36 3.56 5.77
C LEU A 134 -14.86 4.17 7.08
N PHE A 135 -15.65 5.25 7.00
CA PHE A 135 -16.22 5.89 8.18
C PHE A 135 -17.01 4.90 9.04
N ASP A 136 -17.95 4.19 8.42
CA ASP A 136 -18.85 3.28 9.15
C ASP A 136 -18.11 2.09 9.75
N GLU A 137 -17.04 1.60 9.10
CA GLU A 137 -16.22 0.50 9.60
C GLU A 137 -15.38 0.88 10.83
N TYR A 138 -15.00 2.16 10.99
CA TYR A 138 -14.17 2.65 12.09
C TYR A 138 -14.97 3.38 13.17
N PHE A 139 -15.94 4.20 12.77
CA PHE A 139 -16.67 5.14 13.62
C PHE A 139 -18.18 5.08 13.43
N GLY A 140 -18.69 4.06 12.75
CA GLY A 140 -20.12 3.85 12.56
C GLY A 140 -20.88 3.59 13.87
N PRO A 141 -22.21 3.75 13.86
CA PRO A 141 -23.07 3.58 15.04
C PRO A 141 -22.90 2.25 15.77
N GLU A 142 -22.61 1.18 15.04
CA GLU A 142 -22.38 -0.17 15.59
C GLU A 142 -21.05 -0.31 16.35
N ARG A 143 -20.09 0.60 16.09
CA ARG A 143 -18.75 0.57 16.69
C ARG A 143 -18.63 1.47 17.92
N VAL A 144 -19.15 2.69 17.83
CA VAL A 144 -18.95 3.74 18.85
C VAL A 144 -20.27 4.26 19.43
N GLY A 145 -21.42 3.73 19.01
CA GLY A 145 -22.74 4.20 19.36
C GLY A 145 -23.22 5.39 18.50
N ALA A 146 -24.54 5.46 18.27
CA ALA A 146 -25.13 6.40 17.32
C ALA A 146 -24.88 7.88 17.66
N LEU A 147 -24.99 8.25 18.95
CA LEU A 147 -24.71 9.61 19.40
C LEU A 147 -23.27 10.02 19.18
N GLN A 148 -22.30 9.18 19.57
CA GLN A 148 -20.88 9.49 19.40
C GLN A 148 -20.48 9.52 17.92
N SER A 149 -20.97 8.57 17.11
CA SER A 149 -20.75 8.54 15.68
C SER A 149 -21.19 9.84 15.02
N HIS A 150 -22.43 10.27 15.26
CA HIS A 150 -23.06 11.38 14.53
C HIS A 150 -22.63 12.75 15.04
N PHE A 151 -22.56 12.93 16.36
CA PHE A 151 -22.32 14.26 16.95
C PHE A 151 -20.85 14.55 17.26
N PHE A 152 -20.01 13.52 17.38
CA PHE A 152 -18.61 13.70 17.72
C PHE A 152 -17.67 13.33 16.57
N PHE A 153 -17.72 12.11 16.06
CA PHE A 153 -16.75 11.67 15.05
C PHE A 153 -17.01 12.27 13.68
N LYS A 154 -18.26 12.36 13.24
CA LYS A 154 -18.58 12.87 11.89
C LYS A 154 -18.13 14.32 11.66
N PRO A 155 -18.36 15.30 12.56
CA PRO A 155 -17.83 16.66 12.40
C PRO A 155 -16.30 16.72 12.37
N ILE A 156 -15.63 15.95 13.23
CA ILE A 156 -14.16 15.90 13.27
C ILE A 156 -13.62 15.40 11.92
N LEU A 157 -14.18 14.32 11.39
CA LEU A 157 -13.74 13.78 10.12
C LEU A 157 -14.06 14.70 8.93
N GLN A 158 -15.16 15.44 8.98
CA GLN A 158 -15.43 16.48 7.98
C GLN A 158 -14.37 17.60 8.01
N CYS A 159 -13.94 18.03 9.20
CA CYS A 159 -12.82 18.97 9.33
C CYS A 159 -11.51 18.40 8.77
N ILE A 160 -11.25 17.12 9.02
CA ILE A 160 -10.07 16.43 8.49
C ILE A 160 -10.16 16.32 6.95
N GLN A 161 -11.33 15.98 6.38
CA GLN A 161 -11.55 15.95 4.94
C GLN A 161 -11.32 17.33 4.30
N TRP A 162 -11.85 18.38 4.92
CA TRP A 162 -11.64 19.74 4.45
C TRP A 162 -10.15 20.10 4.44
N TYR A 163 -9.42 19.83 5.54
CA TYR A 163 -7.99 20.04 5.63
C TYR A 163 -7.22 19.22 4.58
N ASP A 164 -7.58 17.97 4.41
CA ASP A 164 -6.97 17.04 3.45
C ASP A 164 -7.11 17.59 2.01
N ARG A 165 -8.30 18.08 1.63
CA ARG A 165 -8.54 18.78 0.36
C ARG A 165 -7.78 20.10 0.25
N ALA A 166 -7.79 20.92 1.29
CA ALA A 166 -7.13 22.24 1.28
C ALA A 166 -5.62 22.13 1.04
N THR A 167 -5.00 21.03 1.47
CA THR A 167 -3.56 20.78 1.33
C THR A 167 -3.15 20.12 0.01
N VAL A 168 -4.09 19.64 -0.80
CA VAL A 168 -3.84 19.05 -2.14
C VAL A 168 -3.04 20.00 -3.05
N LYS A 169 -3.29 21.29 -2.98
CA LYS A 169 -2.58 22.34 -3.74
C LYS A 169 -1.09 22.43 -3.42
N ARG A 170 -0.62 21.78 -2.35
CA ARG A 170 0.81 21.73 -1.98
C ARG A 170 1.58 20.69 -2.79
N VAL A 171 0.88 19.77 -3.48
CA VAL A 171 1.47 18.70 -4.28
C VAL A 171 1.47 19.10 -5.76
N ASP A 172 2.64 18.96 -6.42
CA ASP A 172 2.78 19.16 -7.87
C ASP A 172 2.39 17.90 -8.63
N LEU A 173 2.97 16.76 -8.25
CA LEU A 173 2.73 15.45 -8.86
C LEU A 173 2.26 14.44 -7.83
N PHE A 174 1.08 13.86 -8.06
CA PHE A 174 0.66 12.65 -7.36
C PHE A 174 1.11 11.41 -8.11
N ILE A 175 1.67 10.45 -7.39
CA ILE A 175 1.97 9.11 -7.87
C ILE A 175 1.16 8.14 -7.01
N ALA A 176 0.22 7.44 -7.61
CA ALA A 176 -0.63 6.45 -6.94
C ALA A 176 -0.01 5.04 -7.08
N ASN A 177 -0.19 4.21 -6.07
CA ASN A 177 0.28 2.83 -6.06
C ASN A 177 -0.54 1.88 -6.97
N SER A 178 -1.66 2.34 -7.52
CA SER A 178 -2.55 1.59 -8.40
C SER A 178 -3.50 2.50 -9.15
N SER A 179 -4.08 2.01 -10.23
CA SER A 179 -5.18 2.67 -10.96
C SER A 179 -6.40 2.88 -10.04
N TYR A 180 -6.64 1.95 -9.13
CA TYR A 180 -7.70 2.05 -8.13
C TYR A 180 -7.50 3.24 -7.19
N VAL A 181 -6.27 3.48 -6.73
CA VAL A 181 -5.93 4.65 -5.90
C VAL A 181 -5.89 5.93 -6.73
N ALA A 182 -5.43 5.89 -7.99
CA ALA A 182 -5.47 7.04 -8.88
C ALA A 182 -6.93 7.54 -9.08
N GLU A 183 -7.88 6.63 -9.26
CA GLU A 183 -9.31 6.97 -9.34
C GLU A 183 -9.83 7.57 -8.02
N ARG A 184 -9.37 7.07 -6.86
CA ARG A 184 -9.71 7.66 -5.56
C ARG A 184 -9.13 9.06 -5.41
N VAL A 185 -7.89 9.31 -5.87
CA VAL A 185 -7.29 10.66 -5.89
C VAL A 185 -8.13 11.60 -6.75
N ARG A 186 -8.57 11.14 -7.93
CA ARG A 186 -9.47 11.93 -8.80
C ARG A 186 -10.78 12.25 -8.10
N ARG A 187 -11.42 11.26 -7.48
CA ARG A 187 -12.71 11.42 -6.78
C ARG A 187 -12.62 12.32 -5.54
N CYS A 188 -11.59 12.08 -4.68
CA CYS A 188 -11.46 12.79 -3.39
C CYS A 188 -10.84 14.19 -3.53
N TYR A 189 -9.89 14.35 -4.45
CA TYR A 189 -9.06 15.55 -4.56
C TYR A 189 -9.29 16.37 -5.85
N GLY A 190 -10.00 15.82 -6.84
CA GLY A 190 -10.14 16.44 -8.16
C GLY A 190 -8.80 16.57 -8.91
N ARG A 191 -7.85 15.67 -8.65
CA ARG A 191 -6.50 15.65 -9.22
C ARG A 191 -6.22 14.33 -9.91
N GLU A 192 -5.48 14.39 -11.00
CA GLU A 192 -4.91 13.20 -11.64
C GLU A 192 -3.69 12.71 -10.86
N ALA A 193 -3.36 11.42 -11.00
CA ALA A 193 -2.17 10.80 -10.45
C ALA A 193 -1.55 9.86 -11.50
N ALA A 194 -0.23 9.89 -11.63
CA ALA A 194 0.50 8.85 -12.33
C ALA A 194 0.42 7.54 -11.53
N VAL A 195 0.42 6.41 -12.20
CA VAL A 195 0.40 5.10 -11.52
C VAL A 195 1.81 4.52 -11.51
N LEU A 196 2.28 4.15 -10.34
CA LEU A 196 3.53 3.43 -10.12
C LEU A 196 3.30 2.40 -9.02
N PRO A 197 3.20 1.10 -9.33
CA PRO A 197 3.04 0.04 -8.35
C PRO A 197 4.15 0.05 -7.29
N PRO A 198 3.85 -0.34 -6.02
CA PRO A 198 4.85 -0.38 -4.97
C PRO A 198 5.88 -1.49 -5.22
N PRO A 199 7.12 -1.32 -4.73
CA PRO A 199 8.16 -2.33 -4.86
C PRO A 199 7.86 -3.54 -3.99
N VAL A 200 8.18 -4.73 -4.51
CA VAL A 200 8.17 -5.99 -3.78
C VAL A 200 9.58 -6.57 -3.78
N ASP A 201 10.08 -6.96 -2.61
CA ASP A 201 11.37 -7.66 -2.51
C ASP A 201 11.23 -9.08 -3.03
N LEU A 202 11.61 -9.26 -4.29
CA LEU A 202 11.55 -10.55 -4.98
C LEU A 202 12.76 -11.45 -4.72
N ASN A 203 13.84 -10.93 -4.11
CA ASN A 203 15.04 -11.71 -3.85
C ASN A 203 14.76 -12.89 -2.91
N ARG A 204 13.80 -12.73 -2.00
CA ARG A 204 13.35 -13.79 -1.08
C ARG A 204 12.78 -15.01 -1.81
N PHE A 205 12.34 -14.84 -3.05
CA PHE A 205 11.68 -15.88 -3.86
C PHE A 205 12.58 -16.45 -4.98
N ALA A 206 13.82 -15.95 -5.15
CA ALA A 206 14.69 -16.28 -6.28
C ALA A 206 14.96 -17.79 -6.43
N ASN A 207 15.13 -18.52 -5.31
CA ASN A 207 15.48 -19.95 -5.30
C ASN A 207 14.32 -20.83 -4.80
N VAL A 208 13.10 -20.31 -4.80
CA VAL A 208 11.95 -21.06 -4.28
C VAL A 208 11.51 -22.12 -5.30
N ARG A 209 11.51 -23.38 -4.88
CA ARG A 209 10.89 -24.49 -5.59
C ARG A 209 9.49 -24.72 -5.05
N ARG A 210 8.52 -24.75 -5.92
CA ARG A 210 7.14 -25.01 -5.56
C ARG A 210 6.90 -26.47 -5.20
N GLU A 211 6.22 -26.71 -4.08
CA GLU A 211 5.83 -28.03 -3.58
C GLU A 211 4.40 -27.95 -3.00
N PRO A 212 3.38 -27.80 -3.88
CA PRO A 212 2.02 -27.52 -3.42
C PRO A 212 1.42 -28.69 -2.65
N GLU A 213 0.84 -28.39 -1.50
CA GLU A 213 0.01 -29.28 -0.70
C GLU A 213 -1.47 -28.95 -0.90
N ASP A 214 -2.35 -29.82 -0.39
CA ASP A 214 -3.80 -29.65 -0.54
C ASP A 214 -4.40 -28.76 0.56
N TRP A 215 -4.00 -27.48 0.61
CA TRP A 215 -4.57 -26.45 1.45
C TRP A 215 -4.44 -25.06 0.81
N PHE A 216 -5.42 -24.20 1.12
CA PHE A 216 -5.44 -22.82 0.69
C PHE A 216 -4.79 -21.91 1.74
N LEU A 217 -4.30 -20.75 1.31
CA LEU A 217 -3.61 -19.78 2.16
C LEU A 217 -4.35 -18.45 2.16
N VAL A 218 -4.42 -17.82 3.34
CA VAL A 218 -4.68 -16.38 3.50
C VAL A 218 -3.52 -15.78 4.26
N VAL A 219 -2.96 -14.68 3.75
CA VAL A 219 -1.95 -13.86 4.46
C VAL A 219 -2.52 -12.46 4.60
N SER A 220 -2.87 -12.06 5.83
CA SER A 220 -3.54 -10.77 6.03
C SER A 220 -3.56 -10.33 7.49
N ALA A 221 -3.69 -9.01 7.73
CA ALA A 221 -4.18 -8.53 9.02
C ALA A 221 -5.64 -8.98 9.21
N LEU A 222 -5.98 -9.45 10.43
CA LEU A 222 -7.32 -9.97 10.76
C LEU A 222 -8.24 -8.80 11.13
N VAL A 223 -8.72 -8.09 10.09
CA VAL A 223 -9.60 -6.91 10.20
C VAL A 223 -10.83 -7.06 9.28
N PRO A 224 -11.97 -6.41 9.59
CA PRO A 224 -13.25 -6.66 8.92
C PRO A 224 -13.23 -6.52 7.40
N TYR A 225 -12.58 -5.47 6.87
CA TYR A 225 -12.59 -5.18 5.43
C TYR A 225 -11.79 -6.19 4.58
N LYS A 226 -10.99 -7.05 5.21
CA LYS A 226 -10.26 -8.15 4.53
C LYS A 226 -11.15 -9.35 4.22
N LYS A 227 -12.37 -9.43 4.80
CA LYS A 227 -13.39 -10.45 4.50
C LYS A 227 -12.91 -11.90 4.66
N LEU A 228 -12.10 -12.16 5.72
CA LEU A 228 -11.57 -13.51 5.99
C LEU A 228 -12.66 -14.52 6.36
N ASP A 229 -13.78 -14.05 6.89
CA ASP A 229 -14.98 -14.84 7.15
C ASP A 229 -15.48 -15.55 5.89
N GLN A 230 -15.38 -14.89 4.72
CA GLN A 230 -15.76 -15.50 3.43
C GLN A 230 -14.83 -16.66 3.06
N ALA A 231 -13.52 -16.56 3.32
CA ALA A 231 -12.55 -17.64 3.08
C ALA A 231 -12.84 -18.86 3.98
N ILE A 232 -13.14 -18.62 5.27
CA ILE A 232 -13.50 -19.69 6.22
C ILE A 232 -14.78 -20.39 5.77
N ARG A 233 -15.84 -19.64 5.45
CA ARG A 233 -17.14 -20.19 5.00
C ARG A 233 -17.00 -20.98 3.68
N ALA A 234 -16.28 -20.44 2.69
CA ALA A 234 -16.06 -21.11 1.42
C ALA A 234 -15.28 -22.42 1.58
N CYS A 235 -14.21 -22.41 2.38
CA CYS A 235 -13.43 -23.62 2.66
C CYS A 235 -14.21 -24.65 3.46
N ALA A 236 -15.02 -24.24 4.46
CA ALA A 236 -15.90 -25.11 5.22
C ALA A 236 -16.92 -25.81 4.32
N HIS A 237 -17.61 -25.02 3.46
CA HIS A 237 -18.60 -25.54 2.52
C HIS A 237 -18.03 -26.59 1.56
N LEU A 238 -16.76 -26.40 1.14
CA LEU A 238 -16.08 -27.33 0.23
C LEU A 238 -15.28 -28.43 0.94
N GLY A 239 -15.22 -28.45 2.28
CA GLY A 239 -14.41 -29.38 3.05
C GLY A 239 -12.90 -29.21 2.85
N ARG A 240 -12.44 -28.01 2.39
CA ARG A 240 -11.03 -27.70 2.09
C ARG A 240 -10.28 -27.23 3.33
N ARG A 241 -8.96 -27.54 3.37
CA ARG A 241 -8.08 -27.04 4.42
C ARG A 241 -7.66 -25.60 4.11
N LEU A 242 -7.63 -24.75 5.15
CA LEU A 242 -7.24 -23.36 5.07
C LEU A 242 -6.21 -23.03 6.15
N LYS A 243 -5.12 -22.36 5.75
CA LYS A 243 -4.18 -21.74 6.70
C LYS A 243 -4.32 -20.22 6.65
N ILE A 244 -4.42 -19.58 7.82
CA ILE A 244 -4.53 -18.14 7.96
C ILE A 244 -3.29 -17.64 8.70
N VAL A 245 -2.46 -16.89 7.98
CA VAL A 245 -1.24 -16.24 8.51
C VAL A 245 -1.54 -14.77 8.76
N GLY A 246 -1.27 -14.31 9.97
CA GLY A 246 -1.45 -12.94 10.42
C GLY A 246 -2.14 -12.81 11.76
N SER A 247 -2.29 -11.57 12.20
CA SER A 247 -2.92 -11.22 13.47
C SER A 247 -3.83 -10.01 13.33
N GLY A 248 -4.72 -9.80 14.29
CA GLY A 248 -5.62 -8.66 14.31
C GLY A 248 -6.81 -8.81 15.23
N PRO A 249 -7.62 -7.75 15.39
CA PRO A 249 -8.73 -7.71 16.35
C PRO A 249 -9.86 -8.70 16.05
N GLU A 250 -10.02 -9.19 14.81
CA GLU A 250 -11.05 -10.16 14.45
C GLU A 250 -10.63 -11.62 14.72
N ALA A 251 -9.43 -11.87 15.27
CA ALA A 251 -8.89 -13.22 15.43
C ALA A 251 -9.83 -14.15 16.20
N GLU A 252 -10.37 -13.70 17.32
CA GLU A 252 -11.26 -14.52 18.17
C GLU A 252 -12.58 -14.82 17.48
N LYS A 253 -13.19 -13.80 16.87
CA LYS A 253 -14.43 -13.95 16.09
C LYS A 253 -14.27 -14.93 14.92
N LEU A 254 -13.11 -14.88 14.23
CA LEU A 254 -12.83 -15.79 13.12
C LEU A 254 -12.58 -17.24 13.60
N ARG A 255 -11.93 -17.43 14.77
CA ARG A 255 -11.79 -18.76 15.39
C ARG A 255 -13.13 -19.35 15.79
N GLN A 256 -13.99 -18.54 16.42
CA GLN A 256 -15.34 -18.96 16.77
C GLN A 256 -16.12 -19.37 15.52
N LEU A 257 -16.11 -18.57 14.45
CA LEU A 257 -16.75 -18.92 13.18
C LEU A 257 -16.23 -20.24 12.60
N ALA A 258 -14.91 -20.46 12.62
CA ALA A 258 -14.32 -21.71 12.14
C ALA A 258 -14.78 -22.92 12.96
N SER A 259 -14.90 -22.76 14.28
CA SER A 259 -15.42 -23.81 15.19
C SER A 259 -16.89 -24.11 14.94
N GLU A 260 -17.74 -23.09 14.82
CA GLU A 260 -19.18 -23.23 14.54
C GLU A 260 -19.45 -23.95 13.20
N LEU A 261 -18.56 -23.78 12.22
CA LEU A 261 -18.68 -24.41 10.91
C LEU A 261 -17.91 -25.74 10.80
N GLU A 262 -17.28 -26.21 11.88
CA GLU A 262 -16.38 -27.36 11.88
C GLU A 262 -15.33 -27.30 10.76
N ALA A 263 -14.89 -26.07 10.45
CA ALA A 263 -14.00 -25.80 9.33
C ALA A 263 -12.56 -26.26 9.62
N LYS A 264 -11.89 -26.84 8.61
CA LYS A 264 -10.49 -27.27 8.71
C LYS A 264 -9.55 -26.08 8.58
N VAL A 265 -9.53 -25.18 9.57
CA VAL A 265 -8.76 -23.94 9.56
C VAL A 265 -7.64 -23.98 10.59
N GLU A 266 -6.43 -23.65 10.15
CA GLU A 266 -5.26 -23.42 11.00
C GLU A 266 -4.96 -21.93 11.09
N PHE A 267 -5.02 -21.35 12.30
CA PHE A 267 -4.61 -19.97 12.56
C PHE A 267 -3.15 -19.96 13.01
N VAL A 268 -2.25 -19.60 12.08
CA VAL A 268 -0.81 -19.64 12.29
C VAL A 268 -0.32 -18.50 13.20
N GLY A 269 -0.98 -17.34 13.14
CA GLY A 269 -0.48 -16.14 13.79
C GLY A 269 0.53 -15.39 12.93
N PHE A 270 1.47 -14.69 13.57
CA PHE A 270 2.55 -13.99 12.88
C PHE A 270 3.54 -15.00 12.29
N ALA A 271 3.97 -14.76 11.07
CA ALA A 271 5.05 -15.48 10.42
C ALA A 271 6.13 -14.49 9.96
N ASN A 272 7.40 -14.87 10.11
CA ASN A 272 8.52 -14.11 9.57
C ASN A 272 8.64 -14.30 8.06
N ASP A 273 9.57 -13.58 7.43
CA ASP A 273 9.73 -13.59 5.98
C ASP A 273 10.07 -14.97 5.39
N GLU A 274 10.90 -15.78 6.08
CA GLU A 274 11.26 -17.12 5.64
C GLU A 274 10.07 -18.09 5.74
N GLU A 275 9.33 -18.02 6.85
CA GLU A 275 8.12 -18.80 7.06
C GLU A 275 7.05 -18.42 6.03
N LEU A 276 6.88 -17.13 5.69
CA LEU A 276 5.95 -16.68 4.65
C LEU A 276 6.30 -17.28 3.28
N VAL A 277 7.58 -17.31 2.91
CA VAL A 277 8.04 -17.95 1.68
C VAL A 277 7.67 -19.44 1.67
N ASP A 278 7.84 -20.15 2.80
CA ASP A 278 7.45 -21.56 2.92
C ASP A 278 5.94 -21.76 2.79
N TYR A 279 5.12 -20.90 3.41
CA TYR A 279 3.67 -20.95 3.23
C TYR A 279 3.25 -20.72 1.78
N TYR A 280 3.82 -19.72 1.09
CA TYR A 280 3.49 -19.48 -0.31
C TYR A 280 3.89 -20.66 -1.21
N ARG A 281 5.09 -21.23 -1.05
CA ARG A 281 5.56 -22.33 -1.93
C ARG A 281 4.77 -23.61 -1.76
N ARG A 282 4.15 -23.83 -0.59
CA ARG A 282 3.39 -25.03 -0.24
C ARG A 282 1.88 -24.88 -0.39
N ALA A 283 1.35 -23.68 -0.39
CA ALA A 283 -0.08 -23.46 -0.56
C ALA A 283 -0.57 -23.89 -1.95
N LYS A 284 -1.74 -24.49 -2.05
CA LYS A 284 -2.41 -24.82 -3.32
C LYS A 284 -2.68 -23.54 -4.13
N ALA A 285 -3.26 -22.53 -3.47
CA ALA A 285 -3.43 -21.18 -3.98
C ALA A 285 -3.61 -20.19 -2.81
N LEU A 286 -3.35 -18.91 -3.06
CA LEU A 286 -3.69 -17.81 -2.15
C LEU A 286 -5.16 -17.41 -2.36
N LEU A 287 -5.94 -17.28 -1.26
CA LEU A 287 -7.27 -16.67 -1.28
C LEU A 287 -7.16 -15.18 -0.91
N PHE A 288 -7.70 -14.31 -1.75
CA PHE A 288 -7.66 -12.87 -1.58
C PHE A 288 -9.06 -12.24 -1.70
N PRO A 289 -9.91 -12.37 -0.64
CA PRO A 289 -11.31 -11.96 -0.71
C PRO A 289 -11.54 -10.46 -0.46
N GLY A 290 -10.57 -9.74 0.09
CA GLY A 290 -10.67 -8.32 0.40
C GLY A 290 -10.43 -7.42 -0.81
N VAL A 291 -10.90 -6.16 -0.73
CA VAL A 291 -10.54 -5.09 -1.67
C VAL A 291 -9.39 -4.30 -1.07
N GLU A 292 -8.28 -4.24 -1.79
CA GLU A 292 -7.10 -3.49 -1.35
C GLU A 292 -6.69 -2.41 -2.35
N ASP A 293 -5.87 -1.46 -1.89
CA ASP A 293 -5.36 -0.38 -2.72
C ASP A 293 -4.41 -0.89 -3.80
N PHE A 294 -3.56 -1.87 -3.49
CA PHE A 294 -2.70 -2.57 -4.46
C PHE A 294 -2.72 -4.08 -4.24
N GLY A 295 -2.34 -4.55 -3.04
CA GLY A 295 -2.21 -5.98 -2.72
C GLY A 295 -0.79 -6.50 -2.98
N ILE A 296 0.15 -6.23 -2.06
CA ILE A 296 1.52 -6.77 -2.12
C ILE A 296 1.51 -8.30 -1.99
N VAL A 297 0.68 -8.83 -1.10
CA VAL A 297 0.56 -10.27 -0.79
C VAL A 297 0.30 -11.14 -2.04
N PRO A 298 -0.62 -10.81 -2.96
CA PRO A 298 -0.75 -11.51 -4.23
C PRO A 298 0.51 -11.53 -5.08
N VAL A 299 1.27 -10.42 -5.13
CA VAL A 299 2.54 -10.37 -5.88
C VAL A 299 3.60 -11.27 -5.24
N GLU A 300 3.69 -11.30 -3.91
CA GLU A 300 4.55 -12.24 -3.18
C GLU A 300 4.16 -13.70 -3.48
N ALA A 301 2.86 -14.00 -3.50
CA ALA A 301 2.37 -15.34 -3.83
C ALA A 301 2.82 -15.79 -5.23
N ILE A 302 2.60 -14.98 -6.26
CA ILE A 302 3.01 -15.34 -7.63
C ILE A 302 4.53 -15.33 -7.81
N ALA A 303 5.29 -14.56 -7.02
CA ALA A 303 6.75 -14.63 -6.97
C ALA A 303 7.24 -16.00 -6.46
N ALA A 304 6.54 -16.58 -5.49
CA ALA A 304 6.75 -17.94 -5.02
C ALA A 304 6.18 -19.02 -5.96
N GLY A 305 5.55 -18.65 -7.08
CA GLY A 305 4.87 -19.55 -7.99
C GLY A 305 3.46 -19.97 -7.52
N CYS A 306 2.88 -19.33 -6.50
CA CYS A 306 1.56 -19.64 -5.96
C CYS A 306 0.47 -18.85 -6.69
N PRO A 307 -0.47 -19.50 -7.39
CA PRO A 307 -1.59 -18.82 -8.04
C PRO A 307 -2.53 -18.17 -7.01
N VAL A 308 -3.32 -17.22 -7.50
CA VAL A 308 -4.21 -16.42 -6.65
C VAL A 308 -5.68 -16.64 -7.03
N ILE A 309 -6.57 -16.67 -6.02
CA ILE A 309 -8.03 -16.64 -6.20
C ILE A 309 -8.50 -15.33 -5.56
N ALA A 310 -9.00 -14.39 -6.36
CA ALA A 310 -9.25 -13.02 -5.90
C ALA A 310 -10.62 -12.49 -6.29
N PHE A 311 -11.18 -11.65 -5.43
CA PHE A 311 -12.31 -10.82 -5.80
C PHE A 311 -11.89 -9.79 -6.87
N LYS A 312 -12.63 -9.71 -7.99
CA LYS A 312 -12.31 -8.88 -9.16
C LYS A 312 -12.56 -7.39 -8.91
N LYS A 313 -11.88 -6.80 -7.90
CA LYS A 313 -12.00 -5.37 -7.58
C LYS A 313 -10.80 -4.86 -6.79
N GLY A 314 -10.43 -3.58 -7.02
CA GLY A 314 -9.34 -2.91 -6.32
C GLY A 314 -8.02 -3.00 -7.07
N GLY A 315 -6.92 -2.71 -6.38
CA GLY A 315 -5.58 -2.70 -6.97
C GLY A 315 -5.06 -4.06 -7.44
N ILE A 316 -5.75 -5.16 -7.09
CA ILE A 316 -5.46 -6.51 -7.60
C ILE A 316 -5.54 -6.58 -9.13
N LEU A 317 -6.35 -5.73 -9.76
CA LEU A 317 -6.52 -5.69 -11.22
C LEU A 317 -5.31 -5.08 -11.93
N ASP A 318 -4.44 -4.36 -11.22
CA ASP A 318 -3.19 -3.82 -11.78
C ASP A 318 -2.05 -4.85 -11.70
N SER A 319 -2.13 -5.78 -10.74
CA SER A 319 -1.04 -6.73 -10.46
C SER A 319 -1.28 -8.13 -11.01
N MET A 320 -2.54 -8.55 -11.16
CA MET A 320 -2.91 -9.90 -11.59
C MET A 320 -3.63 -9.89 -12.93
N THR A 321 -3.40 -10.96 -13.69
CA THR A 321 -4.07 -11.25 -14.96
C THR A 321 -4.81 -12.59 -14.88
N GLU A 322 -5.60 -12.93 -15.88
CA GLU A 322 -6.25 -14.25 -15.96
C GLU A 322 -5.23 -15.43 -16.05
N GLN A 323 -3.96 -15.13 -16.36
CA GLN A 323 -2.88 -16.14 -16.36
C GLN A 323 -2.26 -16.35 -14.97
N THR A 324 -2.49 -15.42 -14.03
CA THR A 324 -1.89 -15.46 -12.68
C THR A 324 -2.93 -15.60 -11.57
N ALA A 325 -4.21 -15.31 -11.87
CA ALA A 325 -5.29 -15.41 -10.91
C ALA A 325 -6.58 -16.00 -11.50
N THR A 326 -7.38 -16.62 -10.64
CA THR A 326 -8.79 -16.90 -10.88
C THR A 326 -9.61 -15.81 -10.19
N PHE A 327 -10.35 -15.03 -10.98
CA PHE A 327 -11.20 -13.97 -10.45
C PHE A 327 -12.64 -14.44 -10.25
N TYR A 328 -13.28 -13.92 -9.20
CA TYR A 328 -14.72 -14.05 -8.97
C TYR A 328 -15.38 -12.68 -8.80
N SER A 329 -16.67 -12.56 -9.19
CA SER A 329 -17.33 -11.26 -9.40
C SER A 329 -18.19 -10.80 -8.22
N HIS A 330 -18.59 -11.67 -7.30
CA HIS A 330 -19.45 -11.34 -6.16
C HIS A 330 -18.69 -11.49 -4.87
N GLN A 331 -18.50 -10.40 -4.11
CA GLN A 331 -17.80 -10.43 -2.83
C GLN A 331 -18.66 -11.09 -1.74
N SER A 332 -18.71 -12.40 -1.78
CA SER A 332 -19.46 -13.27 -0.85
C SER A 332 -18.75 -14.60 -0.66
N ALA A 333 -19.17 -15.36 0.34
CA ALA A 333 -18.68 -16.73 0.55
C ALA A 333 -19.01 -17.63 -0.66
N ASP A 334 -20.20 -17.47 -1.24
CA ASP A 334 -20.63 -18.24 -2.42
C ASP A 334 -19.79 -17.89 -3.66
N GLY A 335 -19.53 -16.59 -3.88
CA GLY A 335 -18.66 -16.16 -4.97
C GLY A 335 -17.23 -16.70 -4.85
N LEU A 336 -16.66 -16.70 -3.63
CA LEU A 336 -15.37 -17.32 -3.38
C LEU A 336 -15.41 -18.85 -3.52
N THR A 337 -16.50 -19.49 -3.13
CA THR A 337 -16.72 -20.93 -3.33
C THR A 337 -16.69 -21.28 -4.82
N GLU A 338 -17.37 -20.50 -5.65
CA GLU A 338 -17.31 -20.63 -7.12
C GLU A 338 -15.89 -20.39 -7.63
N GLY A 339 -15.21 -19.35 -7.16
CA GLY A 339 -13.82 -19.05 -7.50
C GLY A 339 -12.88 -20.22 -7.20
N ILE A 340 -13.03 -20.88 -6.04
CA ILE A 340 -12.24 -22.07 -5.68
C ILE A 340 -12.54 -23.25 -6.63
N ARG A 341 -13.82 -23.54 -6.93
CA ARG A 341 -14.19 -24.59 -7.89
C ARG A 341 -13.63 -24.36 -9.28
N ASN A 342 -13.73 -23.11 -9.77
CA ASN A 342 -13.19 -22.72 -11.07
C ASN A 342 -11.67 -22.85 -11.11
N PHE A 343 -10.97 -22.47 -10.06
CA PHE A 343 -9.54 -22.68 -9.91
C PHE A 343 -9.19 -24.17 -9.95
N GLU A 344 -9.86 -25.01 -9.16
CA GLU A 344 -9.60 -26.45 -9.10
C GLU A 344 -9.84 -27.14 -10.45
N ALA A 345 -10.86 -26.69 -11.21
CA ALA A 345 -11.15 -27.21 -12.55
C ALA A 345 -10.10 -26.79 -13.61
N THR A 346 -9.39 -25.69 -13.39
CA THR A 346 -8.45 -25.10 -14.35
C THR A 346 -7.02 -24.96 -13.80
N GLN A 347 -6.69 -25.64 -12.74
CA GLN A 347 -5.42 -25.51 -12.02
C GLN A 347 -4.18 -25.72 -12.91
N SER A 348 -4.26 -26.62 -13.88
CA SER A 348 -3.15 -26.93 -14.79
C SER A 348 -2.76 -25.78 -15.74
N ARG A 349 -3.57 -24.74 -15.84
CA ARG A 349 -3.27 -23.57 -16.67
C ARG A 349 -2.22 -22.62 -16.07
N PHE A 350 -1.97 -22.74 -14.76
CA PHE A 350 -1.05 -21.83 -14.07
C PHE A 350 0.39 -22.33 -14.20
N ASP A 351 1.16 -21.62 -15.01
CA ASP A 351 2.57 -21.85 -15.25
C ASP A 351 3.42 -21.00 -14.29
N GLU A 352 4.33 -21.62 -13.53
CA GLU A 352 5.19 -20.93 -12.57
C GLU A 352 6.08 -19.86 -13.22
N ALA A 353 6.55 -20.09 -14.46
CA ALA A 353 7.38 -19.11 -15.16
C ALA A 353 6.57 -17.85 -15.49
N ILE A 354 5.30 -18.00 -15.91
CA ILE A 354 4.39 -16.88 -16.16
C ILE A 354 4.10 -16.14 -14.87
N LEU A 355 3.83 -16.85 -13.76
CA LEU A 355 3.59 -16.24 -12.45
C LEU A 355 4.78 -15.38 -12.00
N ARG A 356 6.00 -15.92 -12.06
CA ARG A 356 7.23 -15.22 -11.68
C ARG A 356 7.55 -14.05 -12.61
N LYS A 357 7.32 -14.21 -13.93
CA LYS A 357 7.49 -13.13 -14.90
C LYS A 357 6.56 -11.95 -14.58
N GLN A 358 5.31 -12.22 -14.23
CA GLN A 358 4.37 -11.17 -13.81
C GLN A 358 4.84 -10.49 -12.51
N ALA A 359 5.31 -11.26 -11.52
CA ALA A 359 5.87 -10.69 -10.29
C ALA A 359 7.07 -9.77 -10.53
N ALA A 360 7.93 -10.09 -11.51
CA ALA A 360 9.13 -9.32 -11.83
C ALA A 360 8.83 -7.86 -12.22
N LEU A 361 7.63 -7.58 -12.74
CA LEU A 361 7.18 -6.23 -13.07
C LEU A 361 7.07 -5.31 -11.83
N PHE A 362 7.00 -5.90 -10.64
CA PHE A 362 6.85 -5.18 -9.37
C PHE A 362 8.12 -5.21 -8.53
N SER A 363 9.27 -5.48 -9.14
CA SER A 363 10.56 -5.49 -8.46
C SER A 363 10.99 -4.09 -7.97
N GLU A 364 11.89 -4.04 -6.98
CA GLU A 364 12.50 -2.78 -6.53
C GLU A 364 13.16 -2.02 -7.70
N ALA A 365 13.81 -2.74 -8.63
CA ALA A 365 14.45 -2.14 -9.81
C ALA A 365 13.42 -1.50 -10.75
N ALA A 366 12.28 -2.17 -11.00
CA ALA A 366 11.20 -1.64 -11.82
C ALA A 366 10.59 -0.37 -11.17
N PHE A 367 10.37 -0.40 -9.86
CA PHE A 367 9.89 0.79 -9.12
C PHE A 367 10.87 1.97 -9.25
N LEU A 368 12.17 1.75 -9.00
CA LEU A 368 13.17 2.82 -9.09
C LEU A 368 13.27 3.39 -10.50
N LYS A 369 13.21 2.54 -11.53
CA LYS A 369 13.21 2.98 -12.95
C LYS A 369 11.99 3.87 -13.22
N GLY A 370 10.80 3.43 -12.86
CA GLY A 370 9.56 4.20 -13.04
C GLY A 370 9.55 5.50 -12.24
N PHE A 371 9.98 5.46 -10.98
CA PHE A 371 10.07 6.66 -10.15
C PHE A 371 11.05 7.70 -10.73
N GLU A 372 12.22 7.27 -11.21
CA GLU A 372 13.20 8.14 -11.82
C GLU A 372 12.66 8.80 -13.11
N GLN A 373 11.96 8.06 -13.94
CA GLN A 373 11.32 8.60 -15.15
C GLN A 373 10.29 9.70 -14.79
N LEU A 374 9.44 9.45 -13.79
CA LEU A 374 8.45 10.43 -13.32
C LEU A 374 9.13 11.67 -12.72
N LEU A 375 10.17 11.50 -11.92
CA LEU A 375 10.97 12.59 -11.36
C LEU A 375 11.60 13.45 -12.44
N GLN A 376 12.24 12.83 -13.44
CA GLN A 376 12.88 13.54 -14.56
C GLN A 376 11.85 14.31 -15.40
N THR A 377 10.69 13.73 -15.65
CA THR A 377 9.60 14.40 -16.36
C THR A 377 9.11 15.62 -15.58
N ALA A 378 8.85 15.47 -14.28
CA ALA A 378 8.43 16.56 -13.42
C ALA A 378 9.46 17.71 -13.37
N LEU A 379 10.76 17.39 -13.33
CA LEU A 379 11.83 18.39 -13.32
C LEU A 379 11.95 19.16 -14.65
N ARG A 380 11.77 18.49 -15.80
CA ARG A 380 11.80 19.14 -17.12
C ARG A 380 10.66 20.15 -17.27
N GLU A 381 9.48 19.83 -16.80
CA GLU A 381 8.29 20.68 -16.92
C GLU A 381 8.28 21.86 -15.92
N MET A 382 9.14 21.84 -14.92
CA MET A 382 9.35 22.98 -14.03
C MET A 382 10.28 24.07 -14.63
N GLN A 383 10.94 23.81 -15.75
CA GLN A 383 11.78 24.83 -16.41
C GLN A 383 10.91 25.94 -17.02
N PRO A 384 11.33 27.22 -16.99
CA PRO A 384 10.49 28.38 -17.36
C PRO A 384 9.94 28.40 -18.79
N SER A 385 10.39 27.49 -19.66
CA SER A 385 9.95 27.35 -21.06
C SER A 385 8.82 26.35 -21.27
N ALA A 386 8.34 25.67 -20.24
CA ALA A 386 7.39 24.59 -20.39
C ALA A 386 5.95 25.06 -20.15
N VAL A 387 5.11 24.75 -21.12
CA VAL A 387 3.65 24.89 -21.19
C VAL A 387 2.96 24.36 -19.91
N SER A 388 1.91 25.07 -19.55
CA SER A 388 0.86 24.78 -18.55
C SER A 388 0.94 23.43 -17.80
N ARG A 389 0.81 23.48 -16.47
CA ARG A 389 0.70 22.29 -15.55
C ARG A 389 -0.34 21.23 -15.97
N TYR A 390 -1.26 21.58 -16.87
CA TYR A 390 -2.22 20.66 -17.47
C TYR A 390 -1.54 19.73 -18.49
N ALA A 391 -0.49 20.17 -19.16
CA ALA A 391 0.30 19.35 -20.09
C ALA A 391 1.12 18.27 -19.37
N LEU A 392 1.49 18.45 -18.08
CA LEU A 392 2.16 17.46 -17.25
C LEU A 392 1.41 16.13 -17.24
N TYR A 393 0.11 16.19 -17.01
CA TYR A 393 -0.74 15.00 -16.92
C TYR A 393 -1.11 14.43 -18.30
N GLN A 394 -1.17 15.23 -19.33
CA GLN A 394 -1.43 14.78 -20.70
C GLN A 394 -0.21 14.02 -21.27
N ASN A 395 1.00 14.53 -21.01
CA ASN A 395 2.24 13.86 -21.43
C ASN A 395 2.52 12.58 -20.63
N LEU A 396 2.09 12.51 -19.36
CA LEU A 396 2.17 11.28 -18.56
C LEU A 396 1.20 10.21 -19.06
N LYS A 397 0.03 10.58 -19.62
CA LYS A 397 -0.87 9.64 -20.31
C LYS A 397 -0.27 9.05 -21.58
N ALA A 398 0.55 9.80 -22.30
CA ALA A 398 1.27 9.32 -23.48
C ALA A 398 2.40 8.32 -23.10
N THR A 399 2.85 8.29 -21.85
CA THR A 399 3.78 7.29 -21.32
C THR A 399 3.07 6.07 -20.71
N GLU A 400 1.74 5.96 -20.81
CA GLU A 400 0.98 4.75 -20.47
C GLU A 400 1.30 3.56 -21.39
N GLU A 401 2.00 3.77 -22.51
CA GLU A 401 2.75 2.74 -23.22
C GLU A 401 4.17 2.57 -22.64
N LEU A 402 4.28 2.50 -21.31
CA LEU A 402 5.50 1.99 -20.69
C LEU A 402 5.62 0.50 -21.06
N ASP A 403 6.39 0.24 -22.08
CA ASP A 403 6.76 -1.12 -22.49
C ASP A 403 7.59 -1.76 -21.37
N TRP A 404 6.91 -2.49 -20.52
CA TRP A 404 7.48 -3.26 -19.41
C TRP A 404 8.24 -4.49 -19.91
N SER A 405 8.24 -4.75 -21.25
CA SER A 405 8.84 -5.96 -21.86
C SER A 405 10.37 -5.91 -21.98
N THR A 406 11.03 -4.78 -21.71
CA THR A 406 12.49 -4.61 -21.92
C THR A 406 13.30 -4.58 -20.61
N ALA A 407 12.90 -5.33 -19.58
CA ALA A 407 13.73 -5.58 -18.40
C ALA A 407 14.37 -6.97 -18.53
N GLU A 408 15.48 -7.09 -19.33
CA GLU A 408 16.47 -8.15 -19.22
C GLU A 408 17.42 -7.91 -18.05
#